data_0471763cdeb6956e38f0cb09ca9bc452
#
_entry.id   0471763cdeb6956e38f0cb09ca9bc452
#
_cell.length_a   1.000
_cell.length_b   1.000
_cell.length_c   1.000
_cell.angle_alpha   90.00
_cell.angle_beta   90.00
_cell.angle_gamma   90.00
#
_symmetry.space_group_name_H-M   'P 1'
#
loop_
_entity.id
_entity.type
_entity.pdbx_description
1 polymer ?
#
loop_
_entity_poly.entity_id
_entity_poly.type
_entity_poly.pdbx_seq_one_letter_code
_entity_poly.pdbx_strand_id
1 'polypeptide(L)'
;MKIGGKEFDTKRHCYVMGILNVTPDSFSDGGKYNAMDAALRHAEEMVRDGADILDVGGESTRPGHIQITEEEEIARVTPVIEALKKRFDVPVSVDTYKSKVAEAALSVGADLVNDIWGLKYDARMAEVIAKSGAACCLMHNREKAEYQDFIADVLNDLQESVRLAKAAGIREDGICLDPGIGFGKTYEMNLEMMKYLPLMHELEYPILLGTSRKSMIGLTLDLPADQREEGTMATTVMGVMSGCGFVRVHDVKTNFRAIKMTEAILRKGNNSKNLNWSNFLLE
;
A
#
# COMPACT_ATOMS: atom_id res chain seq x y z
N MET A 1 -13.99 3.51 4.51
CA MET A 1 -13.11 2.47 5.06
C MET A 1 -12.75 2.82 6.49
N LYS A 2 -12.64 1.84 7.39
CA LYS A 2 -12.24 2.06 8.79
C LYS A 2 -10.92 1.37 9.10
N ILE A 3 -9.96 2.14 9.64
CA ILE A 3 -8.62 1.66 10.02
C ILE A 3 -8.28 2.26 11.40
N GLY A 4 -8.00 1.42 12.40
CA GLY A 4 -7.55 1.87 13.71
C GLY A 4 -8.45 2.90 14.41
N GLY A 5 -9.77 2.74 14.30
CA GLY A 5 -10.75 3.68 14.87
C GLY A 5 -10.97 4.95 14.04
N LYS A 6 -10.20 5.20 12.98
CA LYS A 6 -10.39 6.31 12.05
C LYS A 6 -11.23 5.90 10.84
N GLU A 7 -12.04 6.84 10.34
CA GLU A 7 -12.84 6.66 9.14
C GLU A 7 -12.22 7.45 7.98
N PHE A 8 -12.02 6.76 6.84
CA PHE A 8 -11.44 7.31 5.61
C PHE A 8 -12.52 7.39 4.53
N ASP A 9 -12.86 8.61 4.09
CA ASP A 9 -13.77 8.85 2.96
C ASP A 9 -13.03 8.67 1.63
N THR A 10 -12.74 7.42 1.30
CA THR A 10 -11.98 7.03 0.10
C THR A 10 -12.73 7.29 -1.21
N LYS A 11 -14.01 7.65 -1.15
CA LYS A 11 -14.79 8.05 -2.33
C LYS A 11 -14.53 9.50 -2.73
N ARG A 12 -14.06 10.32 -1.78
CA ARG A 12 -13.85 11.76 -1.99
C ARG A 12 -12.40 12.18 -1.88
N HIS A 13 -11.58 11.40 -1.22
CA HIS A 13 -10.20 11.73 -0.90
C HIS A 13 -9.26 10.56 -1.19
N CYS A 14 -8.06 10.92 -1.63
CA CYS A 14 -6.92 10.01 -1.67
C CYS A 14 -5.99 10.31 -0.48
N TYR A 15 -5.69 9.30 0.30
CA TYR A 15 -4.87 9.38 1.52
C TYR A 15 -3.46 8.85 1.28
N VAL A 16 -2.50 9.32 2.07
CA VAL A 16 -1.10 8.94 1.93
C VAL A 16 -0.70 7.91 2.97
N MET A 17 -0.25 6.74 2.51
CA MET A 17 0.43 5.73 3.33
C MET A 17 1.94 5.90 3.15
N GLY A 18 2.62 6.36 4.21
CA GLY A 18 4.08 6.54 4.21
C GLY A 18 4.82 5.25 4.51
N ILE A 19 5.82 4.91 3.68
CA ILE A 19 6.62 3.68 3.82
C ILE A 19 7.72 3.88 4.85
N LEU A 20 7.72 3.08 5.90
CA LEU A 20 8.76 3.05 6.94
C LEU A 20 9.45 1.68 6.96
N ASN A 21 10.53 1.53 6.19
CA ASN A 21 11.34 0.32 6.19
C ASN A 21 12.26 0.27 7.41
N VAL A 22 12.18 -0.81 8.19
CA VAL A 22 13.01 -1.05 9.38
C VAL A 22 14.00 -2.18 9.16
N THR A 23 14.62 -2.20 7.96
CA THR A 23 15.69 -3.14 7.61
C THR A 23 17.04 -2.66 8.15
N PRO A 24 18.02 -3.58 8.40
CA PRO A 24 19.35 -3.20 8.89
C PRO A 24 20.03 -2.11 8.05
N ASP A 25 19.84 -2.15 6.72
CA ASP A 25 20.46 -1.19 5.80
C ASP A 25 19.80 0.20 5.86
N SER A 26 18.56 0.28 6.37
CA SER A 26 17.84 1.55 6.43
C SER A 26 18.35 2.48 7.52
N PHE A 27 19.14 1.96 8.49
CA PHE A 27 19.59 2.70 9.68
C PHE A 27 21.02 2.31 10.10
N SER A 28 21.93 2.08 9.13
CA SER A 28 23.23 1.41 9.29
C SER A 28 24.29 2.12 10.16
N ASP A 29 24.08 3.36 10.60
CA ASP A 29 25.16 4.19 11.18
C ASP A 29 25.22 4.28 12.70
N GLY A 30 24.64 3.35 13.50
CA GLY A 30 24.81 3.56 14.94
C GLY A 30 24.07 2.72 15.95
N GLY A 31 23.96 1.42 15.76
CA GLY A 31 23.38 0.51 16.77
C GLY A 31 21.85 0.62 16.95
N LYS A 32 21.25 -0.32 17.71
CA LYS A 32 19.78 -0.46 17.83
C LYS A 32 19.05 0.79 18.33
N TYR A 33 19.64 1.58 19.23
CA TYR A 33 19.02 2.82 19.75
C TYR A 33 18.97 3.92 18.69
N ASN A 34 20.06 4.10 17.94
CA ASN A 34 20.11 5.09 16.87
C ASN A 34 19.16 4.74 15.70
N ALA A 35 18.96 3.45 15.44
CA ALA A 35 18.02 2.98 14.44
C ALA A 35 16.57 3.28 14.83
N MET A 36 16.19 3.05 16.08
CA MET A 36 14.85 3.37 16.58
C MET A 36 14.58 4.88 16.53
N ASP A 37 15.52 5.70 17.01
CA ASP A 37 15.38 7.15 16.99
C ASP A 37 15.30 7.71 15.55
N ALA A 38 16.06 7.13 14.61
CA ALA A 38 15.99 7.51 13.21
C ALA A 38 14.62 7.13 12.59
N ALA A 39 14.10 5.94 12.89
CA ALA A 39 12.77 5.52 12.45
C ALA A 39 11.67 6.44 12.99
N LEU A 40 11.73 6.81 14.26
CA LEU A 40 10.75 7.70 14.87
C LEU A 40 10.84 9.14 14.34
N ARG A 41 12.04 9.66 14.09
CA ARG A 41 12.21 10.98 13.43
C ARG A 41 11.65 10.96 12.01
N HIS A 42 11.95 9.93 11.25
CA HIS A 42 11.42 9.80 9.88
C HIS A 42 9.90 9.68 9.87
N ALA A 43 9.32 8.90 10.78
CA ALA A 43 7.87 8.83 10.97
C ALA A 43 7.26 10.20 11.33
N GLU A 44 7.90 10.97 12.21
CA GLU A 44 7.46 12.32 12.56
C GLU A 44 7.49 13.28 11.36
N GLU A 45 8.52 13.19 10.53
CA GLU A 45 8.60 13.95 9.28
C GLU A 45 7.47 13.55 8.31
N MET A 46 7.22 12.24 8.13
CA MET A 46 6.13 11.77 7.28
C MET A 46 4.76 12.26 7.77
N VAL A 47 4.48 12.16 9.07
CA VAL A 47 3.21 12.64 9.65
C VAL A 47 3.07 14.16 9.48
N ARG A 48 4.12 14.93 9.77
CA ARG A 48 4.15 16.38 9.56
C ARG A 48 3.93 16.75 8.09
N ASP A 49 4.47 15.97 7.16
CA ASP A 49 4.40 16.21 5.72
C ASP A 49 3.09 15.67 5.08
N GLY A 50 2.21 15.05 5.88
CA GLY A 50 0.85 14.69 5.50
C GLY A 50 0.57 13.20 5.31
N ALA A 51 1.38 12.30 5.93
CA ALA A 51 1.04 10.89 5.97
C ALA A 51 -0.20 10.65 6.85
N ASP A 52 -1.17 9.95 6.32
CA ASP A 52 -2.40 9.55 6.99
C ASP A 52 -2.26 8.18 7.68
N ILE A 53 -1.34 7.34 7.19
CA ILE A 53 -1.03 6.00 7.67
C ILE A 53 0.49 5.81 7.59
N LEU A 54 1.09 5.13 8.58
CA LEU A 54 2.49 4.69 8.54
C LEU A 54 2.54 3.19 8.29
N ASP A 55 3.29 2.75 7.28
CA ASP A 55 3.38 1.34 6.90
C ASP A 55 4.77 0.79 7.20
N VAL A 56 4.85 -0.10 8.19
CA VAL A 56 6.10 -0.62 8.75
C VAL A 56 6.47 -1.95 8.09
N GLY A 57 7.60 -2.00 7.39
CA GLY A 57 8.12 -3.21 6.76
C GLY A 57 9.45 -3.66 7.36
N GLY A 58 9.50 -4.91 7.87
CA GLY A 58 10.72 -5.52 8.45
C GLY A 58 11.56 -6.31 7.43
N GLU A 59 10.96 -6.71 6.33
CA GLU A 59 11.57 -7.43 5.22
C GLU A 59 11.48 -6.61 3.94
N SER A 60 12.50 -6.68 3.08
CA SER A 60 12.39 -6.12 1.74
C SER A 60 11.50 -7.02 0.90
N THR A 61 10.45 -6.47 0.32
CA THR A 61 9.55 -7.21 -0.59
C THR A 61 9.90 -7.01 -2.07
N ARG A 62 11.10 -6.45 -2.37
CA ARG A 62 11.58 -6.28 -3.76
C ARG A 62 11.85 -7.64 -4.40
N PRO A 63 11.56 -7.83 -5.70
CA PRO A 63 11.90 -9.06 -6.39
C PRO A 63 13.38 -9.45 -6.19
N GLY A 64 13.63 -10.71 -5.80
CA GLY A 64 14.99 -11.21 -5.55
C GLY A 64 15.57 -10.90 -4.16
N HIS A 65 14.78 -10.38 -3.22
CA HIS A 65 15.20 -10.22 -1.83
C HIS A 65 15.45 -11.58 -1.15
N ILE A 66 16.26 -11.57 -0.11
CA ILE A 66 16.46 -12.74 0.76
C ILE A 66 15.38 -12.71 1.84
N GLN A 67 14.60 -13.78 1.91
CA GLN A 67 13.62 -13.96 2.99
C GLN A 67 14.33 -14.07 4.33
N ILE A 68 13.78 -13.37 5.34
CA ILE A 68 14.22 -13.51 6.74
C ILE A 68 13.24 -14.40 7.51
N THR A 69 13.67 -14.87 8.68
CA THR A 69 12.79 -15.67 9.54
C THR A 69 11.66 -14.83 10.13
N GLU A 70 10.56 -15.48 10.55
CA GLU A 70 9.46 -14.80 11.23
C GLU A 70 9.92 -14.12 12.52
N GLU A 71 10.79 -14.79 13.29
CA GLU A 71 11.35 -14.28 14.54
C GLU A 71 12.18 -13.02 14.32
N GLU A 72 12.96 -12.98 13.25
CA GLU A 72 13.76 -11.80 12.89
C GLU A 72 12.86 -10.64 12.47
N GLU A 73 11.84 -10.90 11.64
CA GLU A 73 10.90 -9.88 11.20
C GLU A 73 10.09 -9.32 12.38
N ILE A 74 9.59 -10.18 13.28
CA ILE A 74 8.91 -9.78 14.51
C ILE A 74 9.80 -8.87 15.36
N ALA A 75 11.07 -9.27 15.56
CA ALA A 75 12.01 -8.47 16.34
C ALA A 75 12.31 -7.09 15.75
N ARG A 76 12.15 -6.93 14.44
CA ARG A 76 12.32 -5.65 13.74
C ARG A 76 11.08 -4.76 13.84
N VAL A 77 9.88 -5.31 13.56
CA VAL A 77 8.68 -4.49 13.38
C VAL A 77 7.97 -4.16 14.71
N THR A 78 7.89 -5.10 15.66
CA THR A 78 7.07 -4.91 16.86
C THR A 78 7.53 -3.75 17.75
N PRO A 79 8.83 -3.54 18.03
CA PRO A 79 9.27 -2.42 18.87
C PRO A 79 8.98 -1.06 18.21
N VAL A 80 9.09 -1.01 16.88
CA VAL A 80 8.83 0.23 16.12
C VAL A 80 7.33 0.54 16.13
N ILE A 81 6.47 -0.45 15.84
CA ILE A 81 5.02 -0.29 15.86
C ILE A 81 4.55 0.19 17.24
N GLU A 82 5.01 -0.46 18.31
CA GLU A 82 4.67 -0.05 19.68
C GLU A 82 5.08 1.40 20.00
N ALA A 83 6.27 1.82 19.56
CA ALA A 83 6.76 3.18 19.76
C ALA A 83 5.96 4.20 18.92
N LEU A 84 5.61 3.88 17.67
CA LEU A 84 4.78 4.72 16.81
C LEU A 84 3.37 4.92 17.39
N LYS A 85 2.74 3.85 17.87
CA LYS A 85 1.40 3.89 18.48
C LYS A 85 1.34 4.72 19.77
N LYS A 86 2.45 4.80 20.53
CA LYS A 86 2.57 5.66 21.71
C LYS A 86 2.76 7.13 21.38
N ARG A 87 3.34 7.43 20.19
CA ARG A 87 3.77 8.79 19.83
C ARG A 87 2.84 9.52 18.89
N PHE A 88 2.18 8.80 17.96
CA PHE A 88 1.41 9.39 16.88
C PHE A 88 -0.04 8.90 16.89
N ASP A 89 -0.95 9.83 16.62
CA ASP A 89 -2.37 9.53 16.43
C ASP A 89 -2.67 9.28 14.93
N VAL A 90 -1.90 8.42 14.28
CA VAL A 90 -2.17 7.91 12.93
C VAL A 90 -2.22 6.39 12.97
N PRO A 91 -3.04 5.73 12.16
CA PRO A 91 -3.02 4.29 12.02
C PRO A 91 -1.64 3.80 11.60
N VAL A 92 -1.25 2.64 12.14
CA VAL A 92 -0.01 1.95 11.79
C VAL A 92 -0.34 0.65 11.08
N SER A 93 0.23 0.46 9.90
CA SER A 93 0.16 -0.75 9.09
C SER A 93 1.42 -1.59 9.28
N VAL A 94 1.30 -2.90 9.18
CA VAL A 94 2.44 -3.82 9.05
C VAL A 94 2.45 -4.41 7.64
N ASP A 95 3.57 -4.25 6.91
CA ASP A 95 3.82 -4.85 5.59
C ASP A 95 4.41 -6.24 5.79
N THR A 96 3.55 -7.26 5.75
CA THR A 96 3.95 -8.67 5.91
C THR A 96 2.93 -9.63 5.32
N TYR A 97 3.43 -10.76 4.81
CA TYR A 97 2.63 -11.89 4.31
C TYR A 97 2.70 -13.12 5.24
N LYS A 98 3.36 -12.98 6.40
CA LYS A 98 3.55 -14.05 7.39
C LYS A 98 2.59 -13.86 8.56
N SER A 99 1.71 -14.83 8.82
CA SER A 99 0.65 -14.71 9.82
C SER A 99 1.15 -14.48 11.24
N LYS A 100 2.28 -15.09 11.63
CA LYS A 100 2.87 -14.90 12.96
C LYS A 100 3.43 -13.48 13.15
N VAL A 101 4.00 -12.89 12.10
CA VAL A 101 4.46 -11.49 12.11
C VAL A 101 3.27 -10.56 12.25
N ALA A 102 2.21 -10.79 11.46
CA ALA A 102 0.97 -10.03 11.56
C ALA A 102 0.35 -10.13 12.97
N GLU A 103 0.25 -11.34 13.54
CA GLU A 103 -0.27 -11.57 14.90
C GLU A 103 0.53 -10.79 15.96
N ALA A 104 1.86 -10.85 15.89
CA ALA A 104 2.74 -10.11 16.80
C ALA A 104 2.58 -8.58 16.63
N ALA A 105 2.54 -8.07 15.40
CA ALA A 105 2.35 -6.64 15.12
C ALA A 105 0.99 -6.12 15.60
N LEU A 106 -0.09 -6.89 15.36
CA LEU A 106 -1.43 -6.57 15.83
C LEU A 106 -1.53 -6.56 17.36
N SER A 107 -0.81 -7.46 18.04
CA SER A 107 -0.78 -7.52 19.52
C SER A 107 -0.17 -6.28 20.17
N VAL A 108 0.73 -5.57 19.47
CA VAL A 108 1.35 -4.31 19.91
C VAL A 108 0.69 -3.07 19.34
N GLY A 109 -0.45 -3.23 18.63
CA GLY A 109 -1.33 -2.14 18.24
C GLY A 109 -1.31 -1.74 16.77
N ALA A 110 -0.77 -2.55 15.86
CA ALA A 110 -0.99 -2.33 14.43
C ALA A 110 -2.49 -2.34 14.09
N ASP A 111 -2.90 -1.48 13.17
CA ASP A 111 -4.30 -1.24 12.81
C ASP A 111 -4.68 -1.86 11.46
N LEU A 112 -3.67 -2.18 10.62
CA LEU A 112 -3.85 -2.73 9.28
C LEU A 112 -2.73 -3.74 8.97
N VAL A 113 -3.07 -4.80 8.27
CA VAL A 113 -2.10 -5.73 7.65
C VAL A 113 -2.07 -5.46 6.15
N ASN A 114 -0.90 -5.09 5.63
CA ASN A 114 -0.63 -4.94 4.20
C ASN A 114 -0.03 -6.24 3.68
N ASP A 115 -0.87 -7.10 3.09
CA ASP A 115 -0.47 -8.43 2.64
C ASP A 115 -0.25 -8.48 1.14
N ILE A 116 1.01 -8.55 0.72
CA ILE A 116 1.43 -8.60 -0.68
C ILE A 116 1.03 -9.88 -1.43
N TRP A 117 0.46 -10.87 -0.76
CA TRP A 117 -0.06 -12.10 -1.35
C TRP A 117 -1.59 -12.22 -1.28
N GLY A 118 -2.27 -11.26 -0.69
CA GLY A 118 -3.73 -11.22 -0.66
C GLY A 118 -4.36 -12.46 -0.03
N LEU A 119 -3.83 -12.90 1.13
CA LEU A 119 -4.26 -14.06 1.92
C LEU A 119 -3.93 -15.44 1.30
N LYS A 120 -3.10 -15.49 0.24
CA LYS A 120 -2.84 -16.75 -0.49
C LYS A 120 -1.52 -17.42 -0.12
N TYR A 121 -0.61 -16.73 0.58
CA TYR A 121 0.68 -17.28 0.99
C TYR A 121 0.57 -18.09 2.28
N ASP A 122 -0.02 -17.52 3.32
CA ASP A 122 -0.18 -18.13 4.64
C ASP A 122 -1.67 -18.32 4.95
N ALA A 123 -2.10 -19.56 5.04
CA ALA A 123 -3.51 -19.92 5.27
C ALA A 123 -4.09 -19.39 6.60
N ARG A 124 -3.24 -19.06 7.59
CA ARG A 124 -3.66 -18.49 8.87
C ARG A 124 -3.86 -16.98 8.83
N MET A 125 -3.37 -16.28 7.80
CA MET A 125 -3.39 -14.82 7.74
C MET A 125 -4.82 -14.27 7.87
N ALA A 126 -5.76 -14.83 7.13
CA ALA A 126 -7.16 -14.38 7.17
C ALA A 126 -7.79 -14.53 8.57
N GLU A 127 -7.53 -15.63 9.27
CA GLU A 127 -8.00 -15.87 10.64
C GLU A 127 -7.40 -14.86 11.62
N VAL A 128 -6.10 -14.60 11.53
CA VAL A 128 -5.39 -13.65 12.39
C VAL A 128 -5.96 -12.25 12.24
N ILE A 129 -6.18 -11.78 11.02
CA ILE A 129 -6.77 -10.45 10.74
C ILE A 129 -8.21 -10.39 11.27
N ALA A 130 -9.03 -11.40 10.97
CA ALA A 130 -10.43 -11.45 11.42
C ALA A 130 -10.56 -11.42 12.95
N LYS A 131 -9.73 -12.22 13.65
CA LYS A 131 -9.73 -12.31 15.10
C LYS A 131 -9.32 -11.00 15.78
N SER A 132 -8.39 -10.25 15.19
CA SER A 132 -7.94 -8.96 15.72
C SER A 132 -8.94 -7.82 15.46
N GLY A 133 -9.80 -7.96 14.44
CA GLY A 133 -10.68 -6.89 13.95
C GLY A 133 -9.96 -5.79 13.17
N ALA A 134 -8.69 -5.99 12.83
CA ALA A 134 -7.88 -5.05 12.05
C ALA A 134 -8.38 -4.92 10.60
N ALA A 135 -7.96 -3.84 9.94
CA ALA A 135 -8.12 -3.68 8.50
C ALA A 135 -7.06 -4.49 7.73
N CYS A 136 -7.26 -4.67 6.42
CA CYS A 136 -6.25 -5.26 5.54
C CYS A 136 -6.22 -4.61 4.16
N CYS A 137 -5.03 -4.58 3.58
CA CYS A 137 -4.81 -4.35 2.17
C CYS A 137 -4.43 -5.68 1.51
N LEU A 138 -5.19 -6.10 0.53
CA LEU A 138 -5.01 -7.36 -0.18
C LEU A 138 -4.46 -7.09 -1.56
N MET A 139 -3.18 -7.44 -1.77
CA MET A 139 -2.50 -7.15 -3.03
C MET A 139 -2.58 -8.35 -3.99
N HIS A 140 -2.74 -8.04 -5.27
CA HIS A 140 -2.57 -9.00 -6.35
C HIS A 140 -1.10 -9.35 -6.56
N ASN A 141 -0.77 -10.63 -6.45
CA ASN A 141 0.55 -11.16 -6.73
C ASN A 141 0.44 -12.56 -7.37
N ARG A 142 1.42 -12.89 -8.23
CA ARG A 142 1.66 -14.25 -8.76
C ARG A 142 3.15 -14.54 -8.75
N GLU A 143 3.54 -15.79 -8.60
CA GLU A 143 4.96 -16.20 -8.69
C GLU A 143 5.54 -15.96 -10.08
N LYS A 144 4.71 -16.11 -11.13
CA LYS A 144 5.08 -15.93 -12.53
C LYS A 144 4.09 -14.99 -13.22
N ALA A 145 4.59 -14.23 -14.20
CA ALA A 145 3.79 -13.36 -15.04
C ALA A 145 3.08 -14.16 -16.17
N GLU A 146 2.22 -15.12 -15.79
CA GLU A 146 1.47 -15.99 -16.69
C GLU A 146 -0.02 -15.71 -16.54
N TYR A 147 -0.66 -15.20 -17.61
CA TYR A 147 -2.06 -14.79 -17.66
C TYR A 147 -2.71 -15.26 -18.95
N GLN A 148 -4.00 -15.56 -18.92
CA GLN A 148 -4.81 -15.82 -20.13
C GLN A 148 -5.40 -14.52 -20.67
N ASP A 149 -6.05 -13.75 -19.78
CA ASP A 149 -6.50 -12.38 -19.98
C ASP A 149 -6.01 -11.57 -18.78
N PHE A 150 -5.02 -10.73 -19.02
CA PHE A 150 -4.27 -10.11 -17.92
C PHE A 150 -5.16 -9.34 -16.94
N ILE A 151 -6.00 -8.43 -17.44
CA ILE A 151 -6.83 -7.60 -16.57
C ILE A 151 -7.93 -8.42 -15.91
N ALA A 152 -8.61 -9.28 -16.66
CA ALA A 152 -9.64 -10.15 -16.11
C ALA A 152 -9.08 -11.10 -15.04
N ASP A 153 -7.89 -11.66 -15.25
CA ASP A 153 -7.22 -12.54 -14.29
C ASP A 153 -6.85 -11.78 -13.01
N VAL A 154 -6.34 -10.55 -13.12
CA VAL A 154 -6.03 -9.70 -11.95
C VAL A 154 -7.29 -9.44 -11.12
N LEU A 155 -8.41 -9.07 -11.76
CA LEU A 155 -9.67 -8.83 -11.07
C LEU A 155 -10.22 -10.12 -10.42
N ASN A 156 -10.15 -11.24 -11.09
CA ASN A 156 -10.57 -12.55 -10.56
C ASN A 156 -9.73 -12.98 -9.36
N ASP A 157 -8.41 -12.79 -9.42
CA ASP A 157 -7.51 -13.12 -8.31
C ASP A 157 -7.78 -12.25 -7.07
N LEU A 158 -8.08 -10.96 -7.25
CA LEU A 158 -8.47 -10.07 -6.16
C LEU A 158 -9.86 -10.41 -5.61
N GLN A 159 -10.80 -10.77 -6.48
CA GLN A 159 -12.12 -11.25 -6.05
C GLN A 159 -12.01 -12.52 -5.19
N GLU A 160 -11.06 -13.41 -5.50
CA GLU A 160 -10.77 -14.57 -4.65
C GLU A 160 -10.23 -14.14 -3.29
N SER A 161 -9.28 -13.19 -3.23
CA SER A 161 -8.78 -12.64 -1.96
C SER A 161 -9.90 -12.04 -1.11
N VAL A 162 -10.83 -11.31 -1.73
CA VAL A 162 -12.04 -10.80 -1.06
C VAL A 162 -12.92 -11.93 -0.52
N ARG A 163 -13.11 -13.01 -1.29
CA ARG A 163 -13.89 -14.18 -0.81
C ARG A 163 -13.24 -14.85 0.39
N LEU A 164 -11.91 -14.99 0.40
CA LEU A 164 -11.15 -15.52 1.54
C LEU A 164 -11.30 -14.63 2.78
N ALA A 165 -11.18 -13.31 2.61
CA ALA A 165 -11.34 -12.35 3.69
C ALA A 165 -12.75 -12.43 4.31
N LYS A 166 -13.78 -12.42 3.48
CA LYS A 166 -15.20 -12.52 3.92
C LYS A 166 -15.50 -13.85 4.60
N ALA A 167 -14.99 -14.97 4.07
CA ALA A 167 -15.17 -16.29 4.64
C ALA A 167 -14.52 -16.42 6.03
N ALA A 168 -13.42 -15.73 6.30
CA ALA A 168 -12.77 -15.66 7.60
C ALA A 168 -13.45 -14.70 8.58
N GLY A 169 -14.39 -13.85 8.13
CA GLY A 169 -15.10 -12.88 8.95
C GLY A 169 -14.42 -11.50 9.04
N ILE A 170 -13.49 -11.18 8.13
CA ILE A 170 -12.94 -9.82 8.03
C ILE A 170 -14.05 -8.85 7.59
N ARG A 171 -14.15 -7.71 8.27
CA ARG A 171 -15.19 -6.72 8.00
C ARG A 171 -15.00 -6.07 6.63
N GLU A 172 -16.06 -5.93 5.85
CA GLU A 172 -16.00 -5.33 4.51
C GLU A 172 -15.49 -3.88 4.52
N ASP A 173 -15.85 -3.09 5.53
CA ASP A 173 -15.40 -1.71 5.70
C ASP A 173 -13.93 -1.59 6.14
N GLY A 174 -13.24 -2.70 6.40
CA GLY A 174 -11.83 -2.80 6.71
C GLY A 174 -10.95 -3.31 5.53
N ILE A 175 -11.51 -3.60 4.36
CA ILE A 175 -10.76 -4.16 3.23
C ILE A 175 -10.44 -3.06 2.21
N CYS A 176 -9.19 -3.00 1.72
CA CYS A 176 -8.80 -2.34 0.48
C CYS A 176 -7.97 -3.28 -0.40
N LEU A 177 -7.88 -2.97 -1.69
CA LEU A 177 -7.23 -3.80 -2.71
C LEU A 177 -6.08 -3.05 -3.37
N ASP A 178 -4.97 -3.76 -3.68
CA ASP A 178 -3.82 -3.22 -4.42
C ASP A 178 -3.62 -4.03 -5.71
N PRO A 179 -3.54 -3.40 -6.89
CA PRO A 179 -3.31 -4.08 -8.17
C PRO A 179 -1.93 -4.77 -8.27
N GLY A 180 -1.02 -4.53 -7.34
CA GLY A 180 0.28 -5.18 -7.27
C GLY A 180 1.23 -4.77 -8.39
N ILE A 181 1.36 -3.47 -8.67
CA ILE A 181 2.36 -2.96 -9.61
C ILE A 181 3.76 -3.43 -9.19
N GLY A 182 4.50 -4.05 -10.12
CA GLY A 182 5.85 -4.57 -9.88
C GLY A 182 5.91 -5.98 -9.28
N PHE A 183 4.76 -6.67 -9.14
CA PHE A 183 4.68 -8.03 -8.60
C PHE A 183 3.99 -8.97 -9.60
N GLY A 184 4.66 -10.08 -9.95
CA GLY A 184 4.13 -11.08 -10.89
C GLY A 184 3.71 -10.51 -12.26
N LYS A 185 4.34 -9.42 -12.72
CA LYS A 185 4.00 -8.68 -13.94
C LYS A 185 5.26 -8.30 -14.71
N THR A 186 5.16 -8.32 -16.05
CA THR A 186 6.19 -7.74 -16.92
C THR A 186 6.14 -6.21 -16.87
N TYR A 187 7.09 -5.55 -17.51
CA TYR A 187 7.09 -4.09 -17.65
C TYR A 187 5.81 -3.60 -18.35
N GLU A 188 5.46 -4.21 -19.47
CA GLU A 188 4.28 -3.87 -20.27
C GLU A 188 3.00 -4.08 -19.47
N MET A 189 2.88 -5.19 -18.76
CA MET A 189 1.74 -5.47 -17.88
C MET A 189 1.59 -4.44 -16.76
N ASN A 190 2.68 -3.91 -16.22
CA ASN A 190 2.60 -2.84 -15.22
C ASN A 190 2.06 -1.54 -15.84
N LEU A 191 2.48 -1.18 -17.05
CA LEU A 191 1.93 -0.02 -17.78
C LEU A 191 0.46 -0.23 -18.13
N GLU A 192 0.10 -1.44 -18.59
CA GLU A 192 -1.28 -1.81 -18.89
C GLU A 192 -2.17 -1.75 -17.64
N MET A 193 -1.71 -2.26 -16.49
CA MET A 193 -2.46 -2.18 -15.24
C MET A 193 -2.70 -0.72 -14.82
N MET A 194 -1.72 0.16 -15.01
CA MET A 194 -1.90 1.60 -14.75
C MET A 194 -2.93 2.23 -15.70
N LYS A 195 -2.93 1.84 -16.98
CA LYS A 195 -3.92 2.32 -17.96
C LYS A 195 -5.34 1.89 -17.59
N TYR A 196 -5.51 0.65 -17.16
CA TYR A 196 -6.81 0.06 -16.83
C TYR A 196 -7.14 0.09 -15.32
N LEU A 197 -6.39 0.87 -14.53
CA LEU A 197 -6.62 1.02 -13.09
C LEU A 197 -8.08 1.33 -12.71
N PRO A 198 -8.86 2.13 -13.48
CA PRO A 198 -10.26 2.38 -13.18
C PRO A 198 -11.15 1.11 -13.16
N LEU A 199 -10.79 0.02 -13.86
CA LEU A 199 -11.56 -1.24 -13.83
C LEU A 199 -11.53 -1.91 -12.45
N MET A 200 -10.56 -1.58 -11.59
CA MET A 200 -10.54 -2.05 -10.21
C MET A 200 -11.80 -1.67 -9.41
N HIS A 201 -12.51 -0.61 -9.81
CA HIS A 201 -13.76 -0.20 -9.16
C HIS A 201 -14.92 -1.20 -9.34
N GLU A 202 -14.82 -2.13 -10.30
CA GLU A 202 -15.78 -3.23 -10.43
C GLU A 202 -15.80 -4.15 -9.21
N LEU A 203 -14.72 -4.14 -8.42
CA LEU A 203 -14.62 -4.91 -7.17
C LEU A 203 -15.28 -4.21 -5.96
N GLU A 204 -15.68 -2.93 -6.10
CA GLU A 204 -16.39 -2.12 -5.09
C GLU A 204 -15.62 -1.87 -3.77
N TYR A 205 -14.30 -2.07 -3.75
CA TYR A 205 -13.42 -1.79 -2.61
C TYR A 205 -12.51 -0.58 -2.87
N PRO A 206 -12.07 0.13 -1.81
CA PRO A 206 -11.04 1.16 -1.95
C PRO A 206 -9.77 0.58 -2.56
N ILE A 207 -9.12 1.36 -3.43
CA ILE A 207 -7.88 0.99 -4.11
C ILE A 207 -6.72 1.66 -3.40
N LEU A 208 -5.69 0.87 -3.06
CA LEU A 208 -4.36 1.35 -2.67
C LEU A 208 -3.42 1.18 -3.86
N LEU A 209 -2.74 2.25 -4.24
CA LEU A 209 -1.75 2.24 -5.33
C LEU A 209 -0.33 2.39 -4.79
N GLY A 210 0.49 1.35 -4.96
CA GLY A 210 1.90 1.33 -4.57
C GLY A 210 2.83 1.32 -5.77
N THR A 211 3.22 2.47 -6.31
CA THR A 211 4.14 2.60 -7.46
C THR A 211 5.49 3.20 -7.11
N SER A 212 5.65 3.69 -5.88
CA SER A 212 6.78 4.50 -5.46
C SER A 212 8.13 3.84 -5.71
N ARG A 213 8.95 4.49 -6.54
CA ARG A 213 10.30 4.10 -6.93
C ARG A 213 10.42 2.73 -7.60
N LYS A 214 9.30 2.15 -8.08
CA LYS A 214 9.27 0.81 -8.68
C LYS A 214 9.97 0.75 -10.04
N SER A 215 10.32 -0.47 -10.47
CA SER A 215 11.07 -0.74 -11.70
C SER A 215 10.38 -0.22 -12.95
N MET A 216 9.05 -0.21 -12.99
CA MET A 216 8.27 0.35 -14.09
C MET A 216 8.71 1.80 -14.38
N ILE A 217 8.85 2.64 -13.35
CA ILE A 217 9.30 4.03 -13.50
C ILE A 217 10.76 4.06 -13.96
N GLY A 218 11.62 3.23 -13.33
CA GLY A 218 13.03 3.19 -13.69
C GLY A 218 13.30 2.76 -15.11
N LEU A 219 12.56 1.79 -15.62
CA LEU A 219 12.66 1.31 -17.01
C LEU A 219 12.13 2.34 -18.02
N THR A 220 11.09 3.09 -17.64
CA THR A 220 10.53 4.15 -18.51
C THR A 220 11.47 5.34 -18.63
N LEU A 221 12.09 5.77 -17.51
CA LEU A 221 12.86 7.00 -17.44
C LEU A 221 14.38 6.77 -17.53
N ASP A 222 14.83 5.51 -17.54
CA ASP A 222 16.23 5.11 -17.44
C ASP A 222 16.92 5.71 -16.19
N LEU A 223 16.26 5.58 -15.02
CA LEU A 223 16.73 6.18 -13.76
C LEU A 223 16.91 5.16 -12.64
N PRO A 224 17.94 5.34 -11.77
CA PRO A 224 18.09 4.56 -10.54
C PRO A 224 16.97 4.86 -9.54
N ALA A 225 16.79 3.99 -8.54
CA ALA A 225 15.63 4.02 -7.65
C ALA A 225 15.47 5.31 -6.81
N ASP A 226 16.57 5.96 -6.47
CA ASP A 226 16.62 7.22 -5.72
C ASP A 226 16.29 8.47 -6.54
N GLN A 227 16.19 8.33 -7.88
CA GLN A 227 15.87 9.42 -8.81
C GLN A 227 14.51 9.22 -9.50
N ARG A 228 13.56 8.51 -8.89
CA ARG A 228 12.25 8.17 -9.48
C ARG A 228 11.09 8.94 -8.86
N GLU A 229 11.37 10.08 -8.24
CA GLU A 229 10.33 10.83 -7.50
C GLU A 229 9.30 11.43 -8.44
N GLU A 230 9.72 12.08 -9.52
CA GLU A 230 8.82 12.69 -10.51
C GLU A 230 7.93 11.64 -11.18
N GLY A 231 8.50 10.48 -11.53
CA GLY A 231 7.73 9.35 -12.07
C GLY A 231 6.75 8.79 -11.04
N THR A 232 7.13 8.74 -9.76
CA THR A 232 6.21 8.36 -8.67
C THR A 232 5.07 9.37 -8.56
N MET A 233 5.36 10.67 -8.59
CA MET A 233 4.36 11.73 -8.53
C MET A 233 3.40 11.65 -9.72
N ALA A 234 3.89 11.41 -10.93
CA ALA A 234 3.05 11.24 -12.12
C ALA A 234 2.07 10.07 -11.95
N THR A 235 2.53 8.91 -11.46
CA THR A 235 1.66 7.77 -11.19
C THR A 235 0.70 8.01 -10.02
N THR A 236 1.07 8.81 -9.02
CA THR A 236 0.18 9.25 -7.94
C THR A 236 -0.96 10.11 -8.50
N VAL A 237 -0.67 11.09 -9.36
CA VAL A 237 -1.69 11.92 -10.02
C VAL A 237 -2.66 11.04 -10.82
N MET A 238 -2.15 10.08 -11.61
CA MET A 238 -2.98 9.11 -12.33
C MET A 238 -3.86 8.29 -11.38
N GLY A 239 -3.33 7.83 -10.24
CA GLY A 239 -4.08 7.13 -9.22
C GLY A 239 -5.23 7.95 -8.65
N VAL A 240 -4.99 9.21 -8.31
CA VAL A 240 -6.06 10.14 -7.84
C VAL A 240 -7.13 10.34 -8.90
N MET A 241 -6.74 10.55 -10.16
CA MET A 241 -7.67 10.68 -11.28
C MET A 241 -8.47 9.41 -11.53
N SER A 242 -7.88 8.25 -11.28
CA SER A 242 -8.53 6.94 -11.34
C SER A 242 -9.35 6.59 -10.11
N GLY A 243 -9.46 7.48 -9.11
CA GLY A 243 -10.28 7.27 -7.91
C GLY A 243 -9.65 6.37 -6.84
N CYS A 244 -8.32 6.22 -6.81
CA CYS A 244 -7.65 5.51 -5.71
C CYS A 244 -7.91 6.18 -4.37
N GLY A 245 -8.26 5.39 -3.35
CA GLY A 245 -8.48 5.86 -1.99
C GLY A 245 -7.18 6.07 -1.21
N PHE A 246 -6.10 5.37 -1.61
CA PHE A 246 -4.79 5.44 -0.97
C PHE A 246 -3.66 5.40 -1.99
N VAL A 247 -2.54 6.07 -1.68
CA VAL A 247 -1.26 5.88 -2.34
C VAL A 247 -0.19 5.53 -1.30
N ARG A 248 0.67 4.55 -1.62
CA ARG A 248 1.76 4.10 -0.76
C ARG A 248 3.09 4.60 -1.31
N VAL A 249 3.77 5.49 -0.58
CA VAL A 249 4.92 6.25 -1.09
C VAL A 249 6.05 6.40 -0.07
N HIS A 250 7.30 6.57 -0.58
CA HIS A 250 8.46 6.92 0.24
C HIS A 250 8.51 8.45 0.50
N ASP A 251 8.23 9.27 -0.52
CA ASP A 251 8.22 10.72 -0.41
C ASP A 251 6.79 11.23 -0.17
N VAL A 252 6.46 11.38 1.11
CA VAL A 252 5.12 11.83 1.53
C VAL A 252 4.83 13.24 1.05
N LYS A 253 5.77 14.18 1.24
CA LYS A 253 5.54 15.61 1.01
C LYS A 253 5.16 15.93 -0.42
N THR A 254 5.95 15.43 -1.38
CA THR A 254 5.72 15.66 -2.81
C THR A 254 4.39 15.04 -3.24
N ASN A 255 4.13 13.79 -2.84
CA ASN A 255 2.92 13.10 -3.22
C ASN A 255 1.66 13.68 -2.56
N PHE A 256 1.72 14.08 -1.28
CA PHE A 256 0.62 14.79 -0.61
C PHE A 256 0.25 16.09 -1.36
N ARG A 257 1.24 16.88 -1.78
CA ARG A 257 1.00 18.12 -2.54
C ARG A 257 0.39 17.84 -3.92
N ALA A 258 0.86 16.79 -4.61
CA ALA A 258 0.31 16.35 -5.89
C ALA A 258 -1.16 15.93 -5.74
N ILE A 259 -1.50 15.14 -4.71
CA ILE A 259 -2.88 14.74 -4.39
C ILE A 259 -3.75 15.99 -4.17
N LYS A 260 -3.33 16.90 -3.28
CA LYS A 260 -4.10 18.11 -2.96
C LYS A 260 -4.36 18.97 -4.18
N MET A 261 -3.38 19.13 -5.08
CA MET A 261 -3.54 19.91 -6.32
C MET A 261 -4.50 19.20 -7.27
N THR A 262 -4.35 17.88 -7.47
CA THR A 262 -5.23 17.08 -8.33
C THR A 262 -6.67 17.11 -7.82
N GLU A 263 -6.90 16.87 -6.54
CA GLU A 263 -8.23 16.95 -5.94
C GLU A 263 -8.87 18.34 -6.07
N ALA A 264 -8.08 19.41 -5.91
CA ALA A 264 -8.60 20.78 -6.09
C ALA A 264 -9.09 21.04 -7.51
N ILE A 265 -8.39 20.50 -8.52
CA ILE A 265 -8.79 20.60 -9.93
C ILE A 265 -10.07 19.80 -10.17
N LEU A 266 -10.13 18.55 -9.70
CA LEU A 266 -11.27 17.66 -9.91
C LEU A 266 -12.55 18.18 -9.23
N ARG A 267 -12.45 18.81 -8.06
CA ARG A 267 -13.61 19.37 -7.32
C ARG A 267 -14.16 20.66 -7.91
N LYS A 268 -13.32 21.53 -8.45
CA LYS A 268 -13.77 22.80 -9.07
C LYS A 268 -14.57 22.59 -10.35
N GLY A 269 -14.46 21.43 -11.00
CA GLY A 269 -15.22 21.08 -12.20
C GLY A 269 -16.68 20.63 -11.95
N ASN A 270 -17.09 20.40 -10.71
CA ASN A 270 -18.40 19.81 -10.39
C ASN A 270 -19.63 20.74 -10.57
N ASN A 271 -19.48 21.95 -11.10
CA ASN A 271 -20.60 22.80 -11.58
C ASN A 271 -20.95 22.60 -13.06
N SER A 272 -20.26 21.74 -13.79
CA SER A 272 -20.54 21.39 -15.17
C SER A 272 -20.49 19.88 -15.35
N LYS A 273 -21.70 19.27 -15.54
CA LYS A 273 -21.98 17.93 -16.08
C LYS A 273 -20.83 16.91 -15.97
N ASN A 274 -21.05 15.84 -15.19
CA ASN A 274 -20.21 14.64 -15.04
C ASN A 274 -19.24 14.41 -16.23
N LEU A 275 -18.03 14.96 -16.13
CA LEU A 275 -16.92 14.56 -16.98
C LEU A 275 -16.48 13.19 -16.48
N ASN A 276 -16.99 12.14 -17.11
CA ASN A 276 -16.57 10.78 -16.88
C ASN A 276 -15.21 10.57 -17.56
N TRP A 277 -14.11 10.80 -16.82
CA TRP A 277 -12.74 10.68 -17.31
C TRP A 277 -12.38 9.25 -17.77
N SER A 278 -13.13 8.24 -17.35
CA SER A 278 -12.96 6.86 -17.86
C SER A 278 -13.19 6.76 -19.37
N ASN A 279 -13.97 7.68 -19.98
CA ASN A 279 -14.16 7.71 -21.43
C ASN A 279 -12.99 8.34 -22.19
N PHE A 280 -12.09 9.07 -21.54
CA PHE A 280 -10.92 9.68 -22.18
C PHE A 280 -9.69 8.77 -22.20
N LEU A 281 -9.66 7.73 -21.40
CA LEU A 281 -8.53 6.81 -21.29
C LEU A 281 -8.68 5.54 -22.16
N LEU A 282 -9.83 5.37 -22.83
CA LEU A 282 -10.16 4.16 -23.59
C LEU A 282 -10.16 4.38 -25.13
N GLU A 283 -9.85 5.59 -25.63
CA GLU A 283 -9.53 5.88 -27.02
C GLU A 283 -7.99 5.88 -27.24
#